data_700473829506cafa347a6c91bf0e45b7
#
_entry.id   700473829506cafa347a6c91bf0e45b7
#
_cell.length_a   1.000
_cell.length_b   1.000
_cell.length_c   1.000
_cell.angle_alpha   90.00
_cell.angle_beta   90.00
_cell.angle_gamma   90.00
#
_symmetry.space_group_name_H-M   'P 1'
#
loop_
_entity.id
_entity.type
_entity.pdbx_description
1 polymer ?
#
loop_
_entity_poly.entity_id
_entity_poly.type
_entity_poly.pdbx_seq_one_letter_code
_entity_poly.pdbx_strand_id
1 'polypeptide(L)'
;MARPSIIPRMDGFTLLEIMVALAIFATLATAVLSAGQYVVKQAAVVEERLLAAWVADNALAEWRLQSTTAIGPLQRLVRMDGRDWVVRQRARTGSDPRLLEVDIEISLAGREQVLHRASGWIPNRHE
;
A
#
# COMPACT_ATOMS: atom_id res chain seq x y z
N MET A 1 -26.96 -52.43 55.54
CA MET A 1 -27.12 -52.16 54.08
C MET A 1 -25.96 -51.19 53.67
N ALA A 2 -24.95 -51.73 52.99
CA ALA A 2 -23.88 -50.94 52.44
C ALA A 2 -24.34 -50.28 51.16
N ARG A 3 -24.29 -48.94 51.07
CA ARG A 3 -24.53 -48.20 49.84
C ARG A 3 -23.33 -48.42 48.91
N PRO A 4 -23.54 -48.81 47.61
CA PRO A 4 -22.46 -48.86 46.68
C PRO A 4 -22.00 -47.40 46.44
N SER A 5 -20.78 -47.10 46.78
CA SER A 5 -20.13 -45.86 46.40
C SER A 5 -19.88 -45.91 44.88
N ILE A 6 -20.68 -45.18 44.12
CA ILE A 6 -20.42 -44.92 42.72
C ILE A 6 -19.20 -43.99 42.65
N ILE A 7 -18.03 -44.56 42.45
CA ILE A 7 -16.83 -43.79 42.13
C ILE A 7 -17.03 -43.29 40.68
N PRO A 8 -17.10 -41.98 40.45
CA PRO A 8 -17.19 -41.48 39.10
C PRO A 8 -15.92 -41.90 38.36
N ARG A 9 -16.11 -42.63 37.26
CA ARG A 9 -15.00 -42.97 36.36
C ARG A 9 -14.51 -41.66 35.76
N MET A 10 -13.34 -41.24 36.17
CA MET A 10 -12.62 -40.17 35.51
C MET A 10 -11.97 -40.77 34.24
N ASP A 11 -12.66 -40.66 33.13
CA ASP A 11 -12.09 -41.03 31.83
C ASP A 11 -11.03 -39.98 31.48
N GLY A 12 -9.75 -40.40 31.52
CA GLY A 12 -8.64 -39.58 31.07
C GLY A 12 -8.56 -39.54 29.54
N PHE A 13 -8.01 -38.45 28.99
CA PHE A 13 -7.73 -38.35 27.57
C PHE A 13 -6.73 -39.43 27.12
N THR A 14 -6.95 -40.03 25.97
CA THR A 14 -5.98 -40.93 25.37
C THR A 14 -4.84 -40.15 24.74
N LEU A 15 -3.67 -40.78 24.66
CA LEU A 15 -2.50 -40.17 23.99
C LEU A 15 -2.81 -39.80 22.54
N LEU A 16 -3.53 -40.66 21.83
CA LEU A 16 -3.96 -40.42 20.45
C LEU A 16 -4.85 -39.18 20.34
N GLU A 17 -5.78 -39.01 21.27
CA GLU A 17 -6.69 -37.85 21.30
C GLU A 17 -5.93 -36.53 21.47
N ILE A 18 -4.94 -36.51 22.36
CA ILE A 18 -4.06 -35.36 22.55
C ILE A 18 -3.25 -35.08 21.27
N MET A 19 -2.71 -36.10 20.62
CA MET A 19 -1.95 -35.94 19.37
C MET A 19 -2.82 -35.37 18.24
N VAL A 20 -4.05 -35.85 18.11
CA VAL A 20 -5.00 -35.33 17.11
C VAL A 20 -5.38 -33.90 17.43
N ALA A 21 -5.65 -33.58 18.68
CA ALA A 21 -5.97 -32.21 19.10
C ALA A 21 -4.81 -31.24 18.83
N LEU A 22 -3.57 -31.64 19.11
CA LEU A 22 -2.38 -30.85 18.79
C LEU A 22 -2.18 -30.67 17.29
N ALA A 23 -2.43 -31.69 16.47
CA ALA A 23 -2.36 -31.58 15.01
C ALA A 23 -3.39 -30.59 14.46
N ILE A 24 -4.62 -30.65 14.95
CA ILE A 24 -5.68 -29.69 14.58
C ILE A 24 -5.29 -28.26 15.02
N PHE A 25 -4.82 -28.11 16.24
CA PHE A 25 -4.38 -26.82 16.75
C PHE A 25 -3.23 -26.24 15.94
N ALA A 26 -2.22 -27.05 15.59
CA ALA A 26 -1.08 -26.61 14.78
C ALA A 26 -1.52 -26.16 13.38
N THR A 27 -2.44 -26.87 12.75
CA THR A 27 -2.97 -26.47 11.43
C THR A 27 -3.78 -25.17 11.50
N LEU A 28 -4.61 -24.99 12.52
CA LEU A 28 -5.34 -23.74 12.73
C LEU A 28 -4.40 -22.57 13.04
N ALA A 29 -3.39 -22.79 13.87
CA ALA A 29 -2.41 -21.76 14.20
C ALA A 29 -1.63 -21.29 12.96
N THR A 30 -1.21 -22.20 12.10
CA THR A 30 -0.53 -21.86 10.84
C THR A 30 -1.44 -21.08 9.87
N ALA A 31 -2.72 -21.45 9.81
CA ALA A 31 -3.70 -20.74 8.99
C ALA A 31 -3.89 -19.28 9.46
N VAL A 32 -4.03 -19.07 10.77
CA VAL A 32 -4.18 -17.73 11.37
C VAL A 32 -2.93 -16.88 11.13
N LEU A 33 -1.74 -17.45 11.34
CA LEU A 33 -0.47 -16.76 11.08
C LEU A 33 -0.33 -16.34 9.61
N SER A 34 -0.68 -17.24 8.68
CA SER A 34 -0.62 -16.96 7.25
C SER A 34 -1.59 -15.85 6.85
N ALA A 35 -2.81 -15.85 7.39
CA ALA A 35 -3.78 -14.80 7.16
C ALA A 35 -3.29 -13.45 7.70
N GLY A 36 -2.68 -13.42 8.89
CA GLY A 36 -2.10 -12.22 9.48
C GLY A 36 -0.99 -11.62 8.61
N GLN A 37 -0.08 -12.44 8.10
CA GLN A 37 0.99 -11.98 7.20
C GLN A 37 0.44 -11.40 5.90
N TYR A 38 -0.63 -11.99 5.37
CA TYR A 38 -1.28 -11.47 4.17
C TYR A 38 -1.85 -10.06 4.40
N VAL A 39 -2.55 -9.85 5.51
CA VAL A 39 -3.12 -8.54 5.86
C VAL A 39 -2.03 -7.48 6.01
N VAL A 40 -0.92 -7.80 6.68
CA VAL A 40 0.21 -6.86 6.85
C VAL A 40 0.81 -6.47 5.51
N LYS A 41 1.01 -7.43 4.59
CA LYS A 41 1.52 -7.15 3.24
C LYS A 41 0.58 -6.26 2.44
N GLN A 42 -0.73 -6.50 2.52
CA GLN A 42 -1.72 -5.68 1.84
C GLN A 42 -1.77 -4.25 2.41
N ALA A 43 -1.67 -4.10 3.72
CA ALA A 43 -1.61 -2.79 4.36
C ALA A 43 -0.39 -1.98 3.88
N ALA A 44 0.77 -2.60 3.76
CA ALA A 44 1.99 -1.94 3.26
C ALA A 44 1.83 -1.45 1.80
N VAL A 45 1.18 -2.23 0.94
CA VAL A 45 0.91 -1.83 -0.46
C VAL A 45 -0.04 -0.64 -0.52
N VAL A 46 -1.09 -0.64 0.30
CA VAL A 46 -2.04 0.47 0.37
C VAL A 46 -1.36 1.73 0.88
N GLU A 47 -0.52 1.62 1.91
CA GLU A 47 0.27 2.74 2.43
C GLU A 47 1.18 3.34 1.36
N GLU A 48 1.94 2.52 0.62
CA GLU A 48 2.80 3.02 -0.47
C GLU A 48 2.00 3.78 -1.53
N ARG A 49 0.83 3.28 -1.92
CA ARG A 49 -0.02 3.96 -2.90
C ARG A 49 -0.58 5.28 -2.38
N LEU A 50 -0.95 5.32 -1.11
CA LEU A 50 -1.45 6.54 -0.48
C LEU A 50 -0.37 7.62 -0.40
N LEU A 51 0.84 7.24 0.01
CA LEU A 51 1.99 8.16 0.03
C LEU A 51 2.34 8.64 -1.38
N ALA A 52 2.31 7.76 -2.38
CA ALA A 52 2.52 8.13 -3.77
C ALA A 52 1.47 9.15 -4.26
N ALA A 53 0.21 8.98 -3.89
CA ALA A 53 -0.84 9.96 -4.20
C ALA A 53 -0.58 11.32 -3.56
N TRP A 54 -0.12 11.37 -2.32
CA TRP A 54 0.25 12.62 -1.66
C TRP A 54 1.43 13.32 -2.33
N VAL A 55 2.45 12.56 -2.75
CA VAL A 55 3.58 13.12 -3.52
C VAL A 55 3.09 13.72 -4.84
N ALA A 56 2.17 13.04 -5.53
CA ALA A 56 1.59 13.53 -6.78
C ALA A 56 0.79 14.82 -6.57
N ASP A 57 -0.05 14.87 -5.56
CA ASP A 57 -0.88 16.05 -5.24
C ASP A 57 -0.02 17.25 -4.87
N ASN A 58 1.03 17.04 -4.07
CA ASN A 58 1.99 18.08 -3.75
C ASN A 58 2.74 18.59 -4.98
N ALA A 59 3.18 17.68 -5.85
CA ALA A 59 3.87 18.04 -7.09
C ALA A 59 2.96 18.87 -8.02
N LEU A 60 1.69 18.50 -8.14
CA LEU A 60 0.71 19.24 -8.93
C LEU A 60 0.42 20.62 -8.33
N ALA A 61 0.31 20.71 -7.00
CA ALA A 61 0.11 21.98 -6.30
C ALA A 61 1.30 22.92 -6.49
N GLU A 62 2.53 22.42 -6.36
CA GLU A 62 3.75 23.20 -6.63
C GLU A 62 3.77 23.73 -8.06
N TRP A 63 3.41 22.92 -9.03
CA TRP A 63 3.37 23.34 -10.44
C TRP A 63 2.36 24.46 -10.69
N ARG A 64 1.22 24.42 -10.05
CA ARG A 64 0.24 25.52 -10.14
C ARG A 64 0.75 26.85 -9.59
N LEU A 65 1.69 26.78 -8.66
CA LEU A 65 2.27 27.98 -8.03
C LEU A 65 3.47 28.52 -8.83
N GLN A 66 4.09 27.73 -9.69
CA GLN A 66 5.22 28.17 -10.50
C GLN A 66 4.77 29.18 -11.56
N SER A 67 5.55 30.25 -11.69
CA SER A 67 5.26 31.32 -12.65
C SER A 67 5.62 30.94 -14.09
N THR A 68 6.50 29.95 -14.25
CA THR A 68 6.99 29.50 -15.56
C THR A 68 6.92 27.98 -15.61
N THR A 69 6.24 27.46 -16.61
CA THR A 69 6.10 26.02 -16.81
C THR A 69 6.89 25.61 -18.04
N ALA A 70 7.91 24.79 -17.85
CA ALA A 70 8.61 24.17 -18.96
C ALA A 70 7.73 23.09 -19.60
N ILE A 71 7.57 23.16 -20.92
CA ILE A 71 6.92 22.11 -21.71
C ILE A 71 7.92 20.97 -21.89
N GLY A 72 7.47 19.74 -21.69
CA GLY A 72 8.27 18.54 -21.87
C GLY A 72 8.42 17.70 -20.61
N PRO A 73 9.26 16.66 -20.67
CA PRO A 73 9.47 15.77 -19.53
C PRO A 73 10.42 16.41 -18.51
N LEU A 74 10.05 16.27 -17.23
CA LEU A 74 10.88 16.63 -16.10
C LEU A 74 10.86 15.49 -15.09
N GLN A 75 12.01 15.19 -14.50
CA GLN A 75 12.14 14.18 -13.45
C GLN A 75 12.85 14.78 -12.26
N ARG A 76 12.34 14.52 -11.07
CA ARG A 76 12.97 14.94 -9.81
C ARG A 76 12.81 13.87 -8.74
N LEU A 77 13.70 13.95 -7.74
CA LEU A 77 13.60 13.13 -6.53
C LEU A 77 12.96 13.96 -5.41
N VAL A 78 12.04 13.33 -4.71
CA VAL A 78 11.39 13.90 -3.53
C VAL A 78 11.56 12.92 -2.38
N ARG A 79 12.03 13.40 -1.22
CA ARG A 79 12.12 12.60 -0.02
C ARG A 79 10.88 12.84 0.85
N MET A 80 10.15 11.77 1.12
CA MET A 80 8.98 11.80 1.99
C MET A 80 8.84 10.47 2.74
N ASP A 81 8.55 10.56 4.04
CA ASP A 81 8.41 9.40 4.92
C ASP A 81 9.62 8.45 4.88
N GLY A 82 10.84 9.03 4.91
CA GLY A 82 12.09 8.27 4.88
C GLY A 82 12.38 7.51 3.57
N ARG A 83 11.58 7.75 2.52
CA ARG A 83 11.70 7.12 1.21
C ARG A 83 12.00 8.14 0.14
N ASP A 84 12.76 7.73 -0.88
CA ASP A 84 13.04 8.55 -2.06
C ASP A 84 12.03 8.21 -3.15
N TRP A 85 11.29 9.22 -3.59
CA TRP A 85 10.26 9.12 -4.61
C TRP A 85 10.74 9.74 -5.90
N VAL A 86 10.54 9.05 -7.01
CA VAL A 86 10.79 9.59 -8.35
C VAL A 86 9.49 10.18 -8.87
N VAL A 87 9.50 11.47 -9.11
CA VAL A 87 8.40 12.22 -9.70
C VAL A 87 8.74 12.52 -11.15
N ARG A 88 8.03 11.86 -12.07
CA ARG A 88 8.11 12.15 -13.50
C ARG A 88 6.94 13.02 -13.89
N GLN A 89 7.25 14.17 -14.43
CA GLN A 89 6.25 15.15 -14.83
C GLN A 89 6.38 15.41 -16.33
N ARG A 90 5.25 15.55 -17.00
CA ARG A 90 5.21 15.95 -18.40
C ARG A 90 4.10 16.98 -18.60
N ALA A 91 4.47 18.11 -19.16
CA ALA A 91 3.51 19.11 -19.60
C ALA A 91 3.40 19.10 -21.12
N ARG A 92 2.17 19.14 -21.62
CA ARG A 92 1.86 19.24 -23.04
C ARG A 92 0.73 20.23 -23.26
N THR A 93 0.70 20.82 -24.44
CA THR A 93 -0.40 21.70 -24.84
C THR A 93 -1.65 20.85 -25.03
N GLY A 94 -2.72 21.21 -24.35
CA GLY A 94 -4.03 20.56 -24.49
C GLY A 94 -4.84 21.10 -25.69
N SER A 95 -6.11 20.74 -25.71
CA SER A 95 -7.05 21.25 -26.72
C SER A 95 -7.31 22.76 -26.60
N ASP A 96 -7.16 23.32 -25.39
CA ASP A 96 -7.23 24.76 -25.13
C ASP A 96 -5.80 25.32 -25.00
N PRO A 97 -5.37 26.26 -25.87
CA PRO A 97 -4.02 26.83 -25.82
C PRO A 97 -3.70 27.56 -24.52
N ARG A 98 -4.73 27.96 -23.76
CA ARG A 98 -4.57 28.65 -22.46
C ARG A 98 -4.24 27.70 -21.33
N LEU A 99 -4.36 26.40 -21.55
CA LEU A 99 -4.14 25.36 -20.56
C LEU A 99 -3.07 24.37 -21.01
N LEU A 100 -2.21 24.00 -20.08
CA LEU A 100 -1.30 22.89 -20.24
C LEU A 100 -1.87 21.67 -19.51
N GLU A 101 -1.87 20.54 -20.18
CA GLU A 101 -2.16 19.25 -19.58
C GLU A 101 -0.89 18.70 -18.94
N VAL A 102 -0.99 18.30 -17.69
CA VAL A 102 0.12 17.81 -16.89
C VAL A 102 -0.15 16.38 -16.50
N ASP A 103 0.77 15.50 -16.83
CA ASP A 103 0.79 14.12 -16.38
C ASP A 103 1.92 13.93 -15.36
N ILE A 104 1.60 13.30 -14.25
CA ILE A 104 2.53 12.99 -13.16
C ILE A 104 2.51 11.50 -12.91
N GLU A 105 3.69 10.90 -12.87
CA GLU A 105 3.89 9.50 -12.50
C GLU A 105 4.81 9.44 -11.28
N ILE A 106 4.40 8.68 -10.28
CA ILE A 106 5.14 8.48 -9.04
C ILE A 106 5.61 7.04 -8.95
N SER A 107 6.90 6.88 -8.68
CA SER A 107 7.51 5.58 -8.39
C SER A 107 8.51 5.73 -7.24
N LEU A 108 8.87 4.60 -6.62
CA LEU A 108 9.99 4.59 -5.67
C LEU A 108 11.32 4.56 -6.41
N ALA A 109 12.32 5.24 -5.87
CA ALA A 109 13.69 5.17 -6.38
C ALA A 109 14.19 3.72 -6.40
N GLY A 110 14.79 3.31 -7.52
CA GLY A 110 15.24 1.94 -7.72
C GLY A 110 14.17 0.93 -8.15
N ARG A 111 12.92 1.36 -8.29
CA ARG A 111 11.83 0.55 -8.83
C ARG A 111 11.25 1.20 -10.09
N GLU A 112 11.02 0.43 -11.13
CA GLU A 112 10.40 0.94 -12.37
C GLU A 112 8.87 0.99 -12.30
N GLN A 113 8.29 0.32 -11.31
CA GLN A 113 6.84 0.26 -11.15
C GLN A 113 6.26 1.62 -10.79
N VAL A 114 5.32 2.09 -11.60
CA VAL A 114 4.53 3.29 -11.30
C VAL A 114 3.48 2.94 -10.25
N LEU A 115 3.53 3.62 -9.10
CA LEU A 115 2.62 3.40 -7.98
C LEU A 115 1.36 4.27 -8.07
N HIS A 116 1.48 5.46 -8.65
CA HIS A 116 0.37 6.39 -8.81
C HIS A 116 0.57 7.25 -10.06
N ARG A 117 -0.54 7.55 -10.72
CA ARG A 117 -0.61 8.51 -11.82
C ARG A 117 -1.66 9.55 -11.52
N ALA A 118 -1.29 10.80 -11.77
CA ALA A 118 -2.20 11.92 -11.67
C ALA A 118 -2.12 12.76 -12.94
N SER A 119 -3.23 13.35 -13.31
CA SER A 119 -3.28 14.32 -14.40
C SER A 119 -4.06 15.55 -13.97
N GLY A 120 -3.73 16.68 -14.52
CA GLY A 120 -4.37 17.94 -14.20
C GLY A 120 -4.16 18.98 -15.29
N TRP A 121 -4.78 20.14 -15.08
CA TRP A 121 -4.67 21.29 -15.96
C TRP A 121 -4.03 22.45 -15.19
N ILE A 122 -3.10 23.11 -15.82
CA ILE A 122 -2.47 24.32 -15.30
C ILE A 122 -2.56 25.44 -16.31
N PRO A 123 -2.64 26.70 -15.88
CA PRO A 123 -2.67 27.83 -16.79
C PRO A 123 -1.37 27.90 -17.60
N ASN A 124 -1.50 28.08 -18.91
CA ASN A 124 -0.36 28.39 -19.78
C ASN A 124 -0.06 29.88 -19.63
N ARG A 125 1.04 30.21 -18.94
CA ARG A 125 1.44 31.62 -18.68
C ARG A 125 2.50 32.12 -19.66
N HIS A 126 2.63 31.49 -20.81
CA HIS A 126 3.54 31.90 -21.86
C HIS A 126 2.93 32.91 -22.87
N GLU A 127 1.82 33.55 -22.51
CA GLU A 127 1.31 34.69 -23.25
C GLU A 127 1.72 36.03 -22.63
#